data_8714891e4c585e0946414578dd65636b
#
_entry.id   8714891e4c585e0946414578dd65636b
#
_cell.length_a   1.000
_cell.length_b   1.000
_cell.length_c   1.000
_cell.angle_alpha   90.00
_cell.angle_beta   90.00
_cell.angle_gamma   90.00
#
_symmetry.space_group_name_H-M   'P 1'
#
loop_
_entity.id
_entity.type
_entity.pdbx_description
1 polymer ?
#
loop_
_entity_poly.entity_id
_entity_poly.type
_entity_poly.pdbx_seq_one_letter_code
_entity_poly.pdbx_strand_id
1 'polypeptide(L)'
;MQIPQTRNVEFYPSCLERGLRSERAINLAMAEMYIQGVATRSVRNILEKLCGLEVSAMQVSRATKMLDEEFEKWRNRPIRDAVKYLLLDARYEKVRVDGNVVDCALLIAYGIQDDGHRRVLGLSVELSEAEVHWRKFLESLSERGLHGVEMITSDNHAGLKAARQSIFPSVPWQRCQFHLQQNASAHIPKKSMEKEAHEDIKSIFNMPSREEAEYMLKKTVEKYAGKASEFAKWLEYEIPEGLTVFNVATDSIGVRRKLRTTNMVEFQNKELKKRTRCIKLFPNKESLLRIATALLSELDETWLAESKRYI
;
A
#
# COMPACT_ATOMS: atom_id res chain seq x y z
N MET A 1 -26.29 -1.90 -35.23
CA MET A 1 -26.24 -2.97 -36.22
C MET A 1 -27.66 -3.49 -36.40
N GLN A 2 -28.26 -3.36 -37.57
CA GLN A 2 -29.58 -3.95 -37.83
C GLN A 2 -29.40 -5.45 -38.07
N ILE A 3 -30.06 -6.28 -37.25
CA ILE A 3 -30.03 -7.74 -37.41
C ILE A 3 -31.06 -8.09 -38.51
N PRO A 4 -30.71 -8.84 -39.55
CA PRO A 4 -31.65 -9.27 -40.56
C PRO A 4 -32.77 -10.12 -39.92
N GLN A 5 -34.02 -9.74 -40.13
CA GLN A 5 -35.16 -10.55 -39.69
C GLN A 5 -35.51 -11.56 -40.79
N THR A 6 -35.51 -12.83 -40.47
CA THR A 6 -35.96 -13.90 -41.35
C THR A 6 -37.48 -14.10 -41.16
N ARG A 7 -38.24 -14.23 -42.29
CA ARG A 7 -39.67 -14.58 -42.23
C ARG A 7 -39.79 -16.05 -41.83
N ASN A 8 -40.45 -16.35 -40.72
CA ASN A 8 -40.83 -17.67 -40.19
C ASN A 8 -39.75 -18.54 -39.51
N VAL A 9 -38.54 -18.03 -39.21
CA VAL A 9 -37.56 -18.71 -38.34
C VAL A 9 -36.88 -17.69 -37.48
N GLU A 10 -36.90 -17.88 -36.15
CA GLU A 10 -36.09 -17.07 -35.26
C GLU A 10 -34.62 -17.45 -35.42
N PHE A 11 -33.94 -16.78 -36.36
CA PHE A 11 -32.50 -16.91 -36.51
C PHE A 11 -31.79 -15.84 -35.70
N TYR A 12 -31.01 -16.27 -34.72
CA TYR A 12 -30.08 -15.43 -33.99
C TYR A 12 -28.66 -15.98 -34.22
N PRO A 13 -27.72 -15.19 -34.77
CA PRO A 13 -26.37 -15.68 -34.99
C PRO A 13 -25.75 -16.15 -33.68
N SER A 14 -25.18 -17.35 -33.64
CA SER A 14 -24.55 -17.95 -32.44
C SER A 14 -23.35 -17.14 -31.93
N CYS A 15 -22.80 -16.24 -32.74
CA CYS A 15 -21.75 -15.30 -32.34
C CYS A 15 -22.29 -14.06 -31.58
N LEU A 16 -23.64 -13.89 -31.52
CA LEU A 16 -24.29 -12.81 -30.80
C LEU A 16 -25.11 -13.41 -29.64
N GLU A 17 -24.64 -13.26 -28.42
CA GLU A 17 -25.41 -13.64 -27.24
C GLU A 17 -26.57 -12.65 -27.04
N ARG A 18 -27.82 -13.14 -27.01
CA ARG A 18 -29.02 -12.31 -26.77
C ARG A 18 -28.94 -11.63 -25.44
N GLY A 19 -28.97 -10.30 -25.39
CA GLY A 19 -29.11 -9.49 -24.16
C GLY A 19 -27.89 -9.45 -23.22
N LEU A 20 -27.08 -10.50 -23.22
CA LEU A 20 -25.96 -10.67 -22.25
C LEU A 20 -24.81 -9.67 -22.44
N ARG A 21 -24.54 -9.22 -23.68
CA ARG A 21 -23.44 -8.27 -23.92
C ARG A 21 -23.71 -6.88 -23.39
N SER A 22 -24.91 -6.36 -23.57
CA SER A 22 -25.28 -5.05 -23.04
C SER A 22 -25.38 -5.06 -21.52
N GLU A 23 -25.96 -6.10 -20.93
CA GLU A 23 -26.05 -6.27 -19.49
C GLU A 23 -24.67 -6.42 -18.86
N ARG A 24 -23.80 -7.25 -19.44
CA ARG A 24 -22.41 -7.41 -18.98
C ARG A 24 -21.63 -6.11 -19.11
N ALA A 25 -21.76 -5.38 -20.21
CA ALA A 25 -21.11 -4.09 -20.38
C ALA A 25 -21.58 -3.04 -19.36
N ILE A 26 -22.87 -3.00 -19.04
CA ILE A 26 -23.40 -2.12 -18.02
C ILE A 26 -22.90 -2.51 -16.62
N ASN A 27 -22.87 -3.80 -16.30
CA ASN A 27 -22.34 -4.28 -15.03
C ASN A 27 -20.85 -3.94 -14.88
N LEU A 28 -20.05 -4.11 -15.91
CA LEU A 28 -18.64 -3.71 -15.92
C LEU A 28 -18.47 -2.19 -15.78
N ALA A 29 -19.29 -1.40 -16.48
CA ALA A 29 -19.27 0.06 -16.34
C ALA A 29 -19.66 0.52 -14.91
N MET A 30 -20.66 -0.12 -14.30
CA MET A 30 -21.03 0.14 -12.91
C MET A 30 -19.89 -0.18 -11.94
N ALA A 31 -19.27 -1.34 -12.12
CA ALA A 31 -18.16 -1.78 -11.31
C ALA A 31 -16.96 -0.84 -11.45
N GLU A 32 -16.60 -0.46 -12.68
CA GLU A 32 -15.52 0.47 -12.97
C GLU A 32 -15.76 1.86 -12.35
N MET A 33 -16.92 2.44 -12.55
CA MET A 33 -17.27 3.72 -11.93
C MET A 33 -17.14 3.67 -10.40
N TYR A 34 -17.57 2.57 -9.77
CA TYR A 34 -17.49 2.41 -8.33
C TYR A 34 -16.02 2.29 -7.87
N ILE A 35 -15.20 1.52 -8.58
CA ILE A 35 -13.76 1.37 -8.31
C ILE A 35 -13.05 2.72 -8.44
N GLN A 36 -13.43 3.53 -9.42
CA GLN A 36 -12.91 4.89 -9.61
C GLN A 36 -13.40 5.88 -8.53
N GLY A 37 -14.09 5.41 -7.50
CA GLY A 37 -14.52 6.20 -6.35
C GLY A 37 -15.84 6.95 -6.55
N VAL A 38 -16.60 6.62 -7.60
CA VAL A 38 -17.93 7.20 -7.79
C VAL A 38 -18.90 6.54 -6.82
N ALA A 39 -19.53 7.34 -5.95
CA ALA A 39 -20.50 6.83 -4.99
C ALA A 39 -21.67 6.12 -5.72
N THR A 40 -22.17 5.02 -5.16
CA THR A 40 -23.26 4.21 -5.78
C THR A 40 -24.48 5.02 -6.20
N ARG A 41 -24.82 6.08 -5.42
CA ARG A 41 -25.91 7.01 -5.77
C ARG A 41 -25.58 7.81 -7.04
N SER A 42 -24.33 8.22 -7.21
CA SER A 42 -23.88 8.95 -8.39
C SER A 42 -23.81 8.05 -9.62
N VAL A 43 -23.38 6.77 -9.47
CA VAL A 43 -23.40 5.76 -10.53
C VAL A 43 -24.82 5.60 -11.06
N ARG A 44 -25.82 5.48 -10.17
CA ARG A 44 -27.22 5.42 -10.55
C ARG A 44 -27.66 6.64 -11.39
N ASN A 45 -27.38 7.84 -10.89
CA ASN A 45 -27.75 9.07 -11.60
C ASN A 45 -27.08 9.22 -12.97
N ILE A 46 -25.84 8.74 -13.10
CA ILE A 46 -25.11 8.74 -14.37
C ILE A 46 -25.79 7.80 -15.37
N LEU A 47 -26.09 6.57 -14.98
CA LEU A 47 -26.74 5.58 -15.86
C LEU A 47 -28.17 5.99 -16.24
N GLU A 48 -28.91 6.57 -15.32
CA GLU A 48 -30.24 7.09 -15.60
C GLU A 48 -30.18 8.22 -16.67
N LYS A 49 -29.25 9.17 -16.51
CA LYS A 49 -29.11 10.32 -17.42
C LYS A 49 -28.51 9.95 -18.77
N LEU A 50 -27.52 9.05 -18.83
CA LEU A 50 -26.81 8.72 -20.05
C LEU A 50 -27.45 7.57 -20.83
N CYS A 51 -28.02 6.60 -20.14
CA CYS A 51 -28.52 5.37 -20.75
C CYS A 51 -30.03 5.17 -20.54
N GLY A 52 -30.71 6.04 -19.80
CA GLY A 52 -32.12 5.86 -19.42
C GLY A 52 -32.36 4.64 -18.53
N LEU A 53 -31.33 4.15 -17.84
CA LEU A 53 -31.39 2.93 -17.04
C LEU A 53 -31.55 3.26 -15.55
N GLU A 54 -32.66 2.84 -14.99
CA GLU A 54 -32.89 2.89 -13.55
C GLU A 54 -32.19 1.71 -12.88
N VAL A 55 -31.09 2.00 -12.16
CA VAL A 55 -30.37 0.99 -11.38
C VAL A 55 -30.43 1.34 -9.88
N SER A 56 -30.54 0.32 -9.04
CA SER A 56 -30.48 0.47 -7.59
C SER A 56 -29.04 0.45 -7.06
N ALA A 57 -28.81 1.02 -5.87
CA ALA A 57 -27.50 0.90 -5.20
C ALA A 57 -27.11 -0.57 -4.96
N MET A 58 -28.10 -1.46 -4.78
CA MET A 58 -27.88 -2.89 -4.63
C MET A 58 -27.35 -3.54 -5.91
N GLN A 59 -27.86 -3.14 -7.08
CA GLN A 59 -27.38 -3.63 -8.37
C GLN A 59 -25.93 -3.18 -8.62
N VAL A 60 -25.58 -1.93 -8.31
CA VAL A 60 -24.18 -1.45 -8.38
C VAL A 60 -23.28 -2.29 -7.46
N SER A 61 -23.71 -2.53 -6.21
CA SER A 61 -22.97 -3.37 -5.26
C SER A 61 -22.84 -4.83 -5.74
N ARG A 62 -23.86 -5.37 -6.41
CA ARG A 62 -23.81 -6.73 -6.98
C ARG A 62 -22.87 -6.79 -8.18
N ALA A 63 -22.91 -5.79 -9.05
CA ALA A 63 -22.00 -5.70 -10.18
C ALA A 63 -20.53 -5.68 -9.74
N THR A 64 -20.20 -4.95 -8.67
CA THR A 64 -18.82 -4.94 -8.15
C THR A 64 -18.40 -6.28 -7.54
N LYS A 65 -19.31 -7.06 -6.97
CA LYS A 65 -19.00 -8.41 -6.46
C LYS A 65 -18.61 -9.40 -7.54
N MET A 66 -18.99 -9.18 -8.79
CA MET A 66 -18.56 -10.04 -9.91
C MET A 66 -17.04 -10.04 -10.11
N LEU A 67 -16.35 -9.02 -9.61
CA LEU A 67 -14.88 -8.93 -9.68
C LEU A 67 -14.18 -9.64 -8.50
N ASP A 68 -14.92 -10.08 -7.48
CA ASP A 68 -14.32 -10.63 -6.26
C ASP A 68 -13.46 -11.87 -6.53
N GLU A 69 -13.88 -12.77 -7.43
CA GLU A 69 -13.12 -13.97 -7.79
C GLU A 69 -11.79 -13.62 -8.48
N GLU A 70 -11.80 -12.67 -9.40
CA GLU A 70 -10.57 -12.23 -10.08
C GLU A 70 -9.63 -11.49 -9.11
N PHE A 71 -10.19 -10.68 -8.24
CA PHE A 71 -9.42 -10.01 -7.19
C PHE A 71 -8.84 -11.00 -6.18
N GLU A 72 -9.57 -12.06 -5.84
CA GLU A 72 -9.07 -13.12 -4.98
C GLU A 72 -7.91 -13.89 -5.65
N LYS A 73 -8.05 -14.26 -6.91
CA LYS A 73 -6.96 -14.86 -7.71
C LYS A 73 -5.72 -13.95 -7.72
N TRP A 74 -5.93 -12.65 -7.93
CA TRP A 74 -4.83 -11.69 -7.95
C TRP A 74 -4.14 -11.57 -6.58
N ARG A 75 -4.89 -11.48 -5.49
CA ARG A 75 -4.34 -11.42 -4.13
C ARG A 75 -3.55 -12.67 -3.76
N ASN A 76 -4.02 -13.85 -4.18
CA ASN A 76 -3.44 -15.14 -3.86
C ASN A 76 -2.46 -15.67 -4.92
N ARG A 77 -2.10 -14.85 -5.91
CA ARG A 77 -1.17 -15.27 -6.97
C ARG A 77 0.20 -15.64 -6.40
N PRO A 78 0.89 -16.64 -6.97
CA PRO A 78 2.23 -17.03 -6.56
C PRO A 78 3.22 -15.87 -6.72
N ILE A 79 4.17 -15.76 -5.80
CA ILE A 79 5.33 -14.88 -5.88
C ILE A 79 6.48 -15.72 -6.42
N ARG A 80 6.80 -15.55 -7.70
CA ARG A 80 7.76 -16.42 -8.42
C ARG A 80 9.17 -15.89 -8.41
N ASP A 81 9.31 -14.57 -8.51
CA ASP A 81 10.60 -13.92 -8.62
C ASP A 81 11.14 -13.56 -7.24
N ALA A 82 12.46 -13.61 -7.08
CA ALA A 82 13.11 -13.24 -5.85
C ALA A 82 12.86 -11.75 -5.52
N VAL A 83 12.51 -11.48 -4.29
CA VAL A 83 12.22 -10.14 -3.77
C VAL A 83 13.34 -9.75 -2.81
N LYS A 84 14.24 -8.86 -3.24
CA LYS A 84 15.36 -8.41 -2.40
C LYS A 84 14.92 -7.48 -1.27
N TYR A 85 14.01 -6.55 -1.56
CA TYR A 85 13.60 -5.56 -0.56
C TYR A 85 12.10 -5.59 -0.40
N LEU A 86 11.67 -5.78 0.85
CA LEU A 86 10.27 -5.82 1.24
C LEU A 86 9.91 -4.51 1.96
N LEU A 87 8.93 -3.79 1.44
CA LEU A 87 8.39 -2.58 2.07
C LEU A 87 7.00 -2.89 2.62
N LEU A 88 6.82 -2.68 3.91
CA LEU A 88 5.57 -2.92 4.62
C LEU A 88 5.01 -1.60 5.14
N ASP A 89 3.71 -1.43 4.98
CA ASP A 89 3.00 -0.25 5.44
C ASP A 89 1.55 -0.58 5.79
N ALA A 90 0.95 0.24 6.62
CA ALA A 90 -0.46 0.15 6.96
C ALA A 90 -1.12 1.51 6.92
N ARG A 91 -2.41 1.52 6.64
CA ARG A 91 -3.24 2.71 6.76
C ARG A 91 -4.60 2.37 7.30
N TYR A 92 -5.22 3.33 7.96
CA TYR A 92 -6.55 3.16 8.55
C TYR A 92 -7.64 3.75 7.67
N GLU A 93 -8.73 3.00 7.54
CA GLU A 93 -9.96 3.41 6.88
C GLU A 93 -11.17 3.09 7.76
N LYS A 94 -12.19 3.95 7.70
CA LYS A 94 -13.43 3.76 8.47
C LYS A 94 -14.32 2.72 7.81
N VAL A 95 -14.65 1.68 8.57
CA VAL A 95 -15.44 0.54 8.11
C VAL A 95 -16.54 0.27 9.12
N ARG A 96 -17.71 -0.12 8.63
CA ARG A 96 -18.81 -0.60 9.48
C ARG A 96 -18.62 -2.08 9.78
N VAL A 97 -18.46 -2.41 11.04
CA VAL A 97 -18.33 -3.79 11.54
C VAL A 97 -19.35 -3.98 12.66
N ASP A 98 -20.24 -4.96 12.53
CA ASP A 98 -21.28 -5.29 13.52
C ASP A 98 -22.09 -4.07 13.98
N GLY A 99 -22.47 -3.20 13.02
CA GLY A 99 -23.23 -1.98 13.27
C GLY A 99 -22.41 -0.77 13.74
N ASN A 100 -21.18 -0.96 14.18
CA ASN A 100 -20.28 0.09 14.67
C ASN A 100 -19.32 0.58 13.58
N VAL A 101 -18.87 1.82 13.72
CA VAL A 101 -17.81 2.38 12.86
C VAL A 101 -16.48 2.18 13.56
N VAL A 102 -15.60 1.40 12.93
CA VAL A 102 -14.23 1.11 13.41
C VAL A 102 -13.21 1.55 12.39
N ASP A 103 -12.04 1.94 12.86
CA ASP A 103 -10.88 2.17 12.00
C ASP A 103 -10.19 0.82 11.74
N CYS A 104 -10.34 0.27 10.52
CA CYS A 104 -9.69 -0.96 10.11
C CYS A 104 -8.35 -0.66 9.45
N ALA A 105 -7.35 -1.49 9.75
CA ALA A 105 -6.03 -1.42 9.15
C ALA A 105 -6.02 -2.11 7.77
N LEU A 106 -5.62 -1.40 6.74
CA LEU A 106 -5.26 -1.93 5.44
C LEU A 106 -3.76 -2.16 5.43
N LEU A 107 -3.34 -3.43 5.57
CA LEU A 107 -1.94 -3.85 5.53
C LEU A 107 -1.53 -4.05 4.07
N ILE A 108 -0.36 -3.55 3.69
CA ILE A 108 0.11 -3.62 2.30
C ILE A 108 1.60 -4.04 2.29
N ALA A 109 1.94 -4.93 1.35
CA ALA A 109 3.30 -5.34 1.09
C ALA A 109 3.70 -5.02 -0.36
N TYR A 110 4.82 -4.34 -0.50
CA TYR A 110 5.46 -4.08 -1.78
C TYR A 110 6.83 -4.75 -1.82
N GLY A 111 7.19 -5.27 -2.97
CA GLY A 111 8.50 -5.89 -3.21
C GLY A 111 9.29 -5.13 -4.25
N ILE A 112 10.62 -5.12 -4.08
CA ILE A 112 11.56 -4.77 -5.13
C ILE A 112 12.30 -6.05 -5.46
N GLN A 113 12.18 -6.49 -6.72
CA GLN A 113 12.75 -7.73 -7.21
C GLN A 113 14.26 -7.59 -7.43
N ASP A 114 14.94 -8.69 -7.66
CA ASP A 114 16.38 -8.73 -7.90
C ASP A 114 16.79 -8.00 -9.19
N ASP A 115 15.90 -7.94 -10.18
CA ASP A 115 16.08 -7.17 -11.41
C ASP A 115 15.84 -5.65 -11.26
N GLY A 116 15.43 -5.20 -10.06
CA GLY A 116 15.17 -3.80 -9.74
C GLY A 116 13.77 -3.31 -10.04
N HIS A 117 12.86 -4.16 -10.53
CA HIS A 117 11.46 -3.81 -10.70
C HIS A 117 10.68 -3.91 -9.39
N ARG A 118 9.61 -3.16 -9.31
CA ARG A 118 8.74 -3.13 -8.11
C ARG A 118 7.42 -3.83 -8.37
N ARG A 119 6.87 -4.46 -7.35
CA ARG A 119 5.60 -5.20 -7.40
C ARG A 119 4.77 -4.93 -6.15
N VAL A 120 3.45 -4.96 -6.30
CA VAL A 120 2.55 -5.12 -5.17
C VAL A 120 2.47 -6.60 -4.83
N LEU A 121 2.91 -7.01 -3.66
CA LEU A 121 2.94 -8.43 -3.28
C LEU A 121 1.63 -8.90 -2.68
N GLY A 122 0.95 -8.03 -1.92
CA GLY A 122 -0.31 -8.38 -1.30
C GLY A 122 -0.89 -7.26 -0.44
N LEU A 123 -2.13 -7.48 -0.01
CA LEU A 123 -2.84 -6.61 0.93
C LEU A 123 -3.79 -7.43 1.78
N SER A 124 -4.12 -6.94 2.99
CA SER A 124 -5.12 -7.49 3.89
C SER A 124 -5.87 -6.37 4.61
N VAL A 125 -7.14 -6.61 4.96
CA VAL A 125 -7.95 -5.68 5.77
C VAL A 125 -8.24 -6.31 7.11
N GLU A 126 -7.67 -5.72 8.16
CA GLU A 126 -7.74 -6.24 9.51
C GLU A 126 -8.37 -5.22 10.48
N LEU A 127 -8.74 -5.66 11.68
CA LEU A 127 -9.30 -4.75 12.68
C LEU A 127 -8.28 -3.78 13.26
N SER A 128 -7.00 -4.15 13.23
CA SER A 128 -5.89 -3.36 13.78
C SER A 128 -4.55 -3.85 13.23
N GLU A 129 -3.49 -3.13 13.54
CA GLU A 129 -2.10 -3.55 13.30
C GLU A 129 -1.54 -4.45 14.41
N ALA A 130 -2.38 -5.28 15.04
CA ALA A 130 -1.91 -6.24 16.03
C ALA A 130 -0.94 -7.26 15.42
N GLU A 131 -0.04 -7.80 16.25
CA GLU A 131 0.95 -8.79 15.83
C GLU A 131 0.32 -9.97 15.09
N VAL A 132 -0.80 -10.49 15.58
CA VAL A 132 -1.50 -11.64 14.99
C VAL A 132 -1.94 -11.37 13.55
N HIS A 133 -2.38 -10.17 13.24
CA HIS A 133 -2.81 -9.79 11.90
C HIS A 133 -1.62 -9.64 10.94
N TRP A 134 -0.55 -8.95 11.38
CA TRP A 134 0.67 -8.85 10.62
C TRP A 134 1.32 -10.21 10.40
N ARG A 135 1.35 -11.08 11.43
CA ARG A 135 1.92 -12.43 11.33
C ARG A 135 1.19 -13.22 10.25
N LYS A 136 -0.14 -13.32 10.33
CA LYS A 136 -0.97 -14.01 9.34
C LYS A 136 -0.73 -13.46 7.92
N PHE A 137 -0.61 -12.15 7.79
CA PHE A 137 -0.34 -11.53 6.49
C PHE A 137 1.04 -11.90 5.95
N LEU A 138 2.09 -11.84 6.77
CA LEU A 138 3.45 -12.21 6.37
C LEU A 138 3.58 -13.71 6.09
N GLU A 139 2.92 -14.57 6.86
CA GLU A 139 2.82 -16.01 6.60
C GLU A 139 2.22 -16.27 5.22
N SER A 140 1.12 -15.60 4.87
CA SER A 140 0.48 -15.74 3.56
C SER A 140 1.40 -15.36 2.40
N LEU A 141 2.29 -14.37 2.58
CA LEU A 141 3.29 -14.02 1.57
C LEU A 141 4.33 -15.12 1.42
N SER A 142 4.78 -15.71 2.53
CA SER A 142 5.74 -16.83 2.53
C SER A 142 5.14 -18.09 1.89
N GLU A 143 3.90 -18.44 2.21
CA GLU A 143 3.17 -19.57 1.61
C GLU A 143 2.99 -19.40 0.09
N ARG A 144 2.87 -18.17 -0.39
CA ARG A 144 2.78 -17.84 -1.81
C ARG A 144 4.14 -17.80 -2.52
N GLY A 145 5.23 -18.08 -1.81
CA GLY A 145 6.57 -18.22 -2.37
C GLY A 145 7.48 -17.00 -2.20
N LEU A 146 7.18 -16.07 -1.29
CA LEU A 146 8.08 -14.94 -1.00
C LEU A 146 9.46 -15.47 -0.55
N HIS A 147 10.52 -15.11 -1.28
CA HIS A 147 11.89 -15.54 -1.01
C HIS A 147 12.91 -14.48 -1.41
N GLY A 148 14.16 -14.64 -0.96
CA GLY A 148 15.28 -13.78 -1.33
C GLY A 148 15.33 -12.45 -0.59
N VAL A 149 14.55 -12.25 0.49
CA VAL A 149 14.46 -10.97 1.19
C VAL A 149 15.76 -10.66 1.93
N GLU A 150 16.44 -9.60 1.51
CA GLU A 150 17.70 -9.11 2.09
C GLU A 150 17.48 -7.98 3.11
N MET A 151 16.40 -7.21 3.00
CA MET A 151 16.04 -6.16 3.95
C MET A 151 14.53 -5.88 3.94
N ILE A 152 13.98 -5.60 5.12
CA ILE A 152 12.59 -5.15 5.30
C ILE A 152 12.59 -3.70 5.75
N THR A 153 11.84 -2.83 5.06
CA THR A 153 11.64 -1.43 5.44
C THR A 153 10.20 -1.22 5.90
N SER A 154 10.01 -0.64 7.07
CA SER A 154 8.68 -0.31 7.61
C SER A 154 8.75 0.84 8.63
N ASP A 155 7.60 1.26 9.13
CA ASP A 155 7.53 2.06 10.35
C ASP A 155 7.83 1.21 11.62
N ASN A 156 7.78 1.84 12.78
CA ASN A 156 8.07 1.19 14.08
C ASN A 156 6.77 0.80 14.82
N HIS A 157 5.78 0.24 14.11
CA HIS A 157 4.60 -0.27 14.80
C HIS A 157 4.92 -1.56 15.56
N ALA A 158 4.55 -1.64 16.85
CA ALA A 158 4.92 -2.75 17.73
C ALA A 158 4.47 -4.12 17.21
N GLY A 159 3.23 -4.21 16.71
CA GLY A 159 2.68 -5.45 16.14
C GLY A 159 3.44 -5.90 14.88
N LEU A 160 3.78 -4.98 13.99
CA LEU A 160 4.59 -5.28 12.81
C LEU A 160 6.00 -5.72 13.17
N LYS A 161 6.63 -5.02 14.14
CA LYS A 161 7.99 -5.36 14.60
C LYS A 161 8.04 -6.78 15.17
N ALA A 162 7.07 -7.16 16.00
CA ALA A 162 6.97 -8.49 16.59
C ALA A 162 6.70 -9.58 15.52
N ALA A 163 5.74 -9.35 14.62
CA ALA A 163 5.41 -10.29 13.55
C ALA A 163 6.61 -10.51 12.59
N ARG A 164 7.28 -9.42 12.18
CA ARG A 164 8.49 -9.49 11.35
C ARG A 164 9.59 -10.31 12.03
N GLN A 165 9.84 -10.05 13.32
CA GLN A 165 10.85 -10.78 14.06
C GLN A 165 10.54 -12.28 14.16
N SER A 166 9.26 -12.64 14.23
CA SER A 166 8.82 -14.04 14.26
C SER A 166 8.98 -14.74 12.91
N ILE A 167 8.63 -14.08 11.81
CA ILE A 167 8.58 -14.70 10.47
C ILE A 167 9.92 -14.58 9.73
N PHE A 168 10.62 -13.45 9.89
CA PHE A 168 11.88 -13.13 9.23
C PHE A 168 12.98 -12.74 10.24
N PRO A 169 13.36 -13.63 11.19
CA PRO A 169 14.27 -13.29 12.29
C PRO A 169 15.67 -12.90 11.82
N SER A 170 16.14 -13.46 10.70
CA SER A 170 17.48 -13.22 10.14
C SER A 170 17.53 -12.03 9.16
N VAL A 171 16.37 -11.50 8.75
CA VAL A 171 16.34 -10.42 7.75
C VAL A 171 16.55 -9.06 8.43
N PRO A 172 17.56 -8.29 8.03
CA PRO A 172 17.79 -6.95 8.54
C PRO A 172 16.57 -6.05 8.39
N TRP A 173 16.30 -5.23 9.41
CA TRP A 173 15.19 -4.30 9.43
C TRP A 173 15.70 -2.87 9.33
N GLN A 174 15.14 -2.12 8.39
CA GLN A 174 15.31 -0.69 8.21
C GLN A 174 14.06 0.03 8.70
N ARG A 175 14.18 0.82 9.75
CA ARG A 175 13.09 1.71 10.13
C ARG A 175 12.99 2.86 9.14
N CYS A 176 11.78 3.16 8.69
CA CYS A 176 11.51 4.23 7.73
C CYS A 176 12.04 5.57 8.25
N GLN A 177 13.01 6.15 7.55
CA GLN A 177 13.65 7.41 7.95
C GLN A 177 12.68 8.60 7.91
N PHE A 178 11.63 8.55 7.10
CA PHE A 178 10.60 9.58 7.07
C PHE A 178 9.79 9.58 8.38
N HIS A 179 9.31 8.42 8.81
CA HIS A 179 8.61 8.29 10.10
C HIS A 179 9.52 8.59 11.29
N LEU A 180 10.80 8.22 11.23
CA LEU A 180 11.79 8.64 12.24
C LEU A 180 11.85 10.17 12.34
N GLN A 181 11.95 10.89 11.24
CA GLN A 181 11.97 12.35 11.26
C GLN A 181 10.68 12.94 11.82
N GLN A 182 9.52 12.39 11.46
CA GLN A 182 8.24 12.85 12.03
C GLN A 182 8.19 12.63 13.55
N ASN A 183 8.62 11.46 14.01
CA ASN A 183 8.61 11.11 15.44
C ASN A 183 9.58 11.99 16.25
N ALA A 184 10.65 12.47 15.66
CA ALA A 184 11.61 13.39 16.29
C ALA A 184 10.93 14.63 16.85
N SER A 185 9.91 15.18 16.17
CA SER A 185 9.21 16.40 16.58
C SER A 185 8.60 16.30 17.99
N ALA A 186 8.17 15.10 18.41
CA ALA A 186 7.61 14.87 19.73
C ALA A 186 8.66 14.97 20.88
N HIS A 187 9.95 14.86 20.56
CA HIS A 187 11.06 14.89 21.51
C HIS A 187 11.82 16.22 21.52
N ILE A 188 11.48 17.13 20.60
CA ILE A 188 12.11 18.45 20.49
C ILE A 188 11.38 19.42 21.42
N PRO A 189 12.08 20.01 22.43
CA PRO A 189 11.40 20.78 23.48
C PRO A 189 10.87 22.15 23.02
N LYS A 190 11.41 22.70 21.92
CA LYS A 190 11.03 24.04 21.41
C LYS A 190 10.82 24.01 19.91
N LYS A 191 9.71 24.55 19.44
CA LYS A 191 9.39 24.66 18.02
C LYS A 191 10.46 25.41 17.20
N SER A 192 11.15 26.37 17.80
CA SER A 192 12.27 27.09 17.17
C SER A 192 13.47 26.22 16.84
N MET A 193 13.62 25.06 17.52
CA MET A 193 14.70 24.11 17.28
C MET A 193 14.35 23.04 16.24
N GLU A 194 13.08 22.91 15.89
CA GLU A 194 12.56 21.80 15.07
C GLU A 194 13.21 21.75 13.69
N LYS A 195 13.34 22.90 13.03
CA LYS A 195 13.97 22.98 11.71
C LYS A 195 15.42 22.54 11.75
N GLU A 196 16.21 23.05 12.70
CA GLU A 196 17.62 22.68 12.88
C GLU A 196 17.76 21.19 13.18
N ALA A 197 16.94 20.66 14.08
CA ALA A 197 16.97 19.26 14.46
C ALA A 197 16.66 18.31 13.29
N HIS A 198 15.66 18.66 12.45
CA HIS A 198 15.34 17.89 11.26
C HIS A 198 16.44 17.96 10.20
N GLU A 199 17.12 19.11 10.03
CA GLU A 199 18.28 19.26 9.15
C GLU A 199 19.45 18.40 9.64
N ASP A 200 19.72 18.37 10.94
CA ASP A 200 20.75 17.53 11.55
C ASP A 200 20.47 16.03 11.31
N ILE A 201 19.25 15.57 11.58
CA ILE A 201 18.85 14.16 11.33
C ILE A 201 18.99 13.83 9.83
N LYS A 202 18.54 14.73 8.96
CA LYS A 202 18.67 14.56 7.51
C LYS A 202 20.14 14.47 7.07
N SER A 203 21.02 15.21 7.72
CA SER A 203 22.46 15.17 7.46
C SER A 203 23.03 13.81 7.81
N ILE A 204 22.68 13.23 8.97
CA ILE A 204 23.08 11.87 9.38
C ILE A 204 22.66 10.86 8.29
N PHE A 205 21.42 10.92 7.85
CA PHE A 205 20.89 9.98 6.85
C PHE A 205 21.48 10.14 5.44
N ASN A 206 22.09 11.27 5.15
CA ASN A 206 22.69 11.55 3.84
C ASN A 206 24.22 11.32 3.81
N MET A 207 24.82 10.83 4.88
CA MET A 207 26.25 10.49 4.88
C MET A 207 26.57 9.42 3.83
N PRO A 208 27.77 9.42 3.28
CA PRO A 208 28.15 8.47 2.24
C PRO A 208 28.38 7.04 2.78
N SER A 209 28.80 6.91 4.05
CA SER A 209 29.04 5.62 4.70
C SER A 209 28.33 5.50 6.04
N ARG A 210 28.25 4.27 6.57
CA ARG A 210 27.67 3.99 7.88
C ARG A 210 28.55 4.61 8.98
N GLU A 211 29.86 4.49 8.87
CA GLU A 211 30.81 5.02 9.83
C GLU A 211 30.67 6.54 9.96
N GLU A 212 30.53 7.24 8.83
CA GLU A 212 30.33 8.70 8.83
C GLU A 212 28.95 9.07 9.40
N ALA A 213 27.91 8.27 9.13
CA ALA A 213 26.58 8.48 9.70
C ALA A 213 26.58 8.31 11.24
N GLU A 214 27.24 7.27 11.75
CA GLU A 214 27.39 7.01 13.19
C GLU A 214 28.25 8.12 13.87
N TYR A 215 29.32 8.58 13.21
CA TYR A 215 30.12 9.70 13.69
C TYR A 215 29.31 10.99 13.76
N MET A 216 28.52 11.28 12.70
CA MET A 216 27.65 12.47 12.67
C MET A 216 26.56 12.37 13.72
N LEU A 217 25.97 11.18 13.94
CA LEU A 217 24.99 10.93 15.01
C LEU A 217 25.60 11.28 16.38
N LYS A 218 26.79 10.76 16.69
CA LYS A 218 27.47 11.06 17.94
C LYS A 218 27.66 12.55 18.16
N LYS A 219 28.13 13.29 17.16
CA LYS A 219 28.27 14.75 17.24
C LYS A 219 26.93 15.45 17.44
N THR A 220 25.89 14.96 16.79
CA THR A 220 24.55 15.54 16.94
C THR A 220 24.00 15.30 18.35
N VAL A 221 24.20 14.10 18.90
CA VAL A 221 23.85 13.80 20.32
C VAL A 221 24.58 14.74 21.27
N GLU A 222 25.89 14.92 21.12
CA GLU A 222 26.70 15.85 21.92
C GLU A 222 26.19 17.30 21.83
N LYS A 223 25.81 17.75 20.60
CA LYS A 223 25.22 19.08 20.34
C LYS A 223 23.94 19.33 21.14
N TYR A 224 23.11 18.30 21.30
CA TYR A 224 21.81 18.42 21.98
C TYR A 224 21.84 18.02 23.45
N ALA A 225 22.88 17.37 23.96
CA ALA A 225 22.97 16.86 25.33
C ALA A 225 22.69 17.90 26.38
N GLY A 226 23.21 19.14 26.25
CA GLY A 226 23.01 20.21 27.21
C GLY A 226 21.72 21.02 27.05
N LYS A 227 21.17 21.10 25.84
CA LYS A 227 20.02 22.00 25.52
C LYS A 227 18.68 21.25 25.29
N ALA A 228 18.74 19.93 25.05
CA ALA A 228 17.59 19.08 24.78
C ALA A 228 17.92 17.61 25.10
N SER A 229 18.19 17.30 26.37
CA SER A 229 18.70 15.99 26.82
C SER A 229 17.82 14.81 26.42
N GLU A 230 16.48 14.96 26.48
CA GLU A 230 15.54 13.91 26.06
C GLU A 230 15.59 13.66 24.56
N PHE A 231 15.75 14.72 23.76
CA PHE A 231 15.95 14.58 22.32
C PHE A 231 17.29 13.95 22.00
N ALA A 232 18.37 14.28 22.73
CA ALA A 232 19.67 13.66 22.57
C ALA A 232 19.63 12.15 22.84
N LYS A 233 18.98 11.73 23.93
CA LYS A 233 18.74 10.30 24.24
C LYS A 233 17.94 9.63 23.12
N TRP A 234 16.85 10.27 22.68
CA TRP A 234 16.04 9.73 21.58
C TRP A 234 16.87 9.52 20.30
N LEU A 235 17.71 10.50 19.93
CA LEU A 235 18.62 10.37 18.78
C LEU A 235 19.54 9.15 18.93
N GLU A 236 20.16 8.97 20.09
CA GLU A 236 21.09 7.89 20.37
C GLU A 236 20.46 6.50 20.23
N TYR A 237 19.20 6.34 20.71
CA TYR A 237 18.53 5.03 20.72
C TYR A 237 17.75 4.74 19.43
N GLU A 238 17.14 5.74 18.80
CA GLU A 238 16.17 5.53 17.73
C GLU A 238 16.80 5.66 16.32
N ILE A 239 17.76 6.58 16.13
CA ILE A 239 18.36 6.82 14.81
C ILE A 239 19.12 5.60 14.27
N PRO A 240 19.83 4.78 15.06
CA PRO A 240 20.51 3.59 14.56
C PRO A 240 19.60 2.59 13.81
N GLU A 241 18.32 2.45 14.21
CA GLU A 241 17.33 1.63 13.49
C GLU A 241 17.07 2.13 12.06
N GLY A 242 17.36 3.39 11.76
CA GLY A 242 17.27 4.01 10.44
C GLY A 242 18.54 3.91 9.59
N LEU A 243 19.61 3.28 10.08
CA LEU A 243 20.89 3.19 9.39
C LEU A 243 21.15 1.82 8.74
N THR A 244 20.23 0.86 8.85
CA THR A 244 20.39 -0.49 8.28
C THR A 244 20.59 -0.46 6.77
N VAL A 245 20.02 0.52 6.09
CA VAL A 245 20.18 0.70 4.62
C VAL A 245 21.62 0.86 4.17
N PHE A 246 22.53 1.26 5.05
CA PHE A 246 23.97 1.35 4.73
C PHE A 246 24.63 -0.03 4.57
N ASN A 247 23.98 -1.11 5.06
CA ASN A 247 24.46 -2.48 4.87
C ASN A 247 24.11 -3.06 3.49
N VAL A 248 23.27 -2.36 2.70
CA VAL A 248 22.95 -2.76 1.32
C VAL A 248 24.17 -2.61 0.45
N ALA A 249 24.55 -3.69 -0.24
CA ALA A 249 25.70 -3.71 -1.15
C ALA A 249 25.43 -2.85 -2.40
N THR A 250 25.54 -1.54 -2.26
CA THR A 250 25.41 -0.58 -3.36
C THR A 250 26.20 0.69 -3.09
N ASP A 251 26.94 1.15 -4.09
CA ASP A 251 27.61 2.45 -4.08
C ASP A 251 26.66 3.60 -4.45
N SER A 252 25.46 3.27 -4.92
CA SER A 252 24.50 4.26 -5.37
C SER A 252 23.72 4.89 -4.21
N ILE A 253 24.01 6.15 -3.91
CA ILE A 253 23.21 6.97 -2.98
C ILE A 253 21.74 7.02 -3.42
N GLY A 254 21.48 6.99 -4.74
CA GLY A 254 20.13 7.00 -5.29
C GLY A 254 19.32 5.75 -4.91
N VAL A 255 19.95 4.57 -4.95
CA VAL A 255 19.34 3.30 -4.52
C VAL A 255 19.07 3.35 -3.02
N ARG A 256 20.05 3.71 -2.20
CA ARG A 256 19.84 3.84 -0.74
C ARG A 256 18.68 4.79 -0.39
N ARG A 257 18.56 5.93 -1.09
CA ARG A 257 17.43 6.86 -0.88
C ARG A 257 16.07 6.23 -1.11
N LYS A 258 15.95 5.34 -2.08
CA LYS A 258 14.69 4.65 -2.40
C LYS A 258 14.35 3.55 -1.39
N LEU A 259 15.35 2.92 -0.80
CA LEU A 259 15.18 1.80 0.13
C LEU A 259 14.98 2.22 1.59
N ARG A 260 15.49 3.39 1.99
CA ARG A 260 15.49 3.87 3.37
C ARG A 260 14.17 4.45 3.87
N THR A 261 13.21 4.63 2.97
CA THR A 261 11.91 5.21 3.29
C THR A 261 10.78 4.45 2.61
N THR A 262 9.58 4.56 3.15
CA THR A 262 8.34 4.13 2.52
C THR A 262 7.73 5.22 1.62
N ASN A 263 8.51 6.20 1.14
CA ASN A 263 8.01 7.31 0.31
C ASN A 263 7.27 6.85 -0.96
N MET A 264 7.73 5.74 -1.57
CA MET A 264 7.00 5.11 -2.67
C MET A 264 5.59 4.71 -2.21
N VAL A 265 5.52 4.07 -1.05
CA VAL A 265 4.26 3.61 -0.44
C VAL A 265 3.38 4.80 -0.06
N GLU A 266 3.96 5.87 0.49
CA GLU A 266 3.23 7.08 0.84
C GLU A 266 2.59 7.76 -0.36
N PHE A 267 3.28 7.80 -1.49
CA PHE A 267 2.71 8.31 -2.73
C PHE A 267 1.50 7.46 -3.14
N GLN A 268 1.62 6.14 -3.09
CA GLN A 268 0.51 5.23 -3.40
C GLN A 268 -0.63 5.36 -2.38
N ASN A 269 -0.31 5.54 -1.11
CA ASN A 269 -1.31 5.81 -0.07
C ASN A 269 -2.07 7.12 -0.31
N LYS A 270 -1.44 8.15 -0.89
CA LYS A 270 -2.13 9.38 -1.29
C LYS A 270 -3.11 9.13 -2.44
N GLU A 271 -2.74 8.33 -3.43
CA GLU A 271 -3.64 7.94 -4.53
C GLU A 271 -4.80 7.08 -4.02
N LEU A 272 -4.53 6.08 -3.18
CA LEU A 272 -5.57 5.32 -2.48
C LEU A 272 -6.52 6.27 -1.71
N LYS A 273 -5.97 7.23 -0.96
CA LYS A 273 -6.76 8.18 -0.18
C LYS A 273 -7.65 9.06 -1.05
N LYS A 274 -7.20 9.47 -2.23
CA LYS A 274 -8.05 10.23 -3.16
C LYS A 274 -9.30 9.45 -3.57
N ARG A 275 -9.15 8.13 -3.83
CA ARG A 275 -10.25 7.25 -4.22
C ARG A 275 -11.14 6.87 -3.03
N THR A 276 -10.55 6.51 -1.89
CA THR A 276 -11.30 6.13 -0.68
C THR A 276 -12.00 7.31 0.00
N ARG A 277 -11.47 8.52 -0.15
CA ARG A 277 -12.04 9.75 0.44
C ARG A 277 -13.48 10.02 -0.01
N CYS A 278 -13.84 9.65 -1.23
CA CYS A 278 -15.20 9.82 -1.76
C CYS A 278 -16.21 8.92 -1.03
N ILE A 279 -15.76 7.80 -0.48
CA ILE A 279 -16.60 6.79 0.18
C ILE A 279 -16.84 7.15 1.65
N LYS A 280 -15.88 7.84 2.31
CA LYS A 280 -15.91 8.27 3.72
C LYS A 280 -16.06 7.14 4.74
N LEU A 281 -16.94 6.18 4.51
CA LEU A 281 -17.24 5.05 5.37
C LEU A 281 -17.58 3.83 4.51
N PHE A 282 -16.79 2.79 4.64
CA PHE A 282 -17.03 1.52 3.96
C PHE A 282 -18.14 0.73 4.67
N PRO A 283 -19.08 0.13 3.93
CA PRO A 283 -20.19 -0.62 4.52
C PRO A 283 -19.74 -1.91 5.22
N ASN A 284 -18.62 -2.49 4.80
CA ASN A 284 -17.97 -3.68 5.37
C ASN A 284 -16.51 -3.79 4.92
N LYS A 285 -15.76 -4.74 5.51
CA LYS A 285 -14.35 -4.99 5.18
C LYS A 285 -14.16 -5.45 3.73
N GLU A 286 -15.06 -6.24 3.21
CA GLU A 286 -15.01 -6.77 1.84
C GLU A 286 -15.07 -5.63 0.82
N SER A 287 -15.87 -4.59 1.09
CA SER A 287 -15.94 -3.40 0.22
C SER A 287 -14.63 -2.61 0.21
N LEU A 288 -13.97 -2.46 1.36
CA LEU A 288 -12.65 -1.84 1.45
C LEU A 288 -11.62 -2.70 0.73
N LEU A 289 -11.59 -4.01 0.99
CA LEU A 289 -10.68 -4.96 0.37
C LEU A 289 -10.80 -4.95 -1.15
N ARG A 290 -12.03 -4.92 -1.67
CA ARG A 290 -12.32 -4.87 -3.11
C ARG A 290 -11.72 -3.63 -3.77
N ILE A 291 -12.00 -2.45 -3.23
CA ILE A 291 -11.49 -1.19 -3.79
C ILE A 291 -9.97 -1.12 -3.66
N ALA A 292 -9.42 -1.48 -2.52
CA ALA A 292 -7.98 -1.50 -2.33
C ALA A 292 -7.29 -2.49 -3.30
N THR A 293 -7.90 -3.67 -3.51
CA THR A 293 -7.39 -4.66 -4.48
C THR A 293 -7.41 -4.10 -5.89
N ALA A 294 -8.51 -3.51 -6.33
CA ALA A 294 -8.63 -2.93 -7.67
C ALA A 294 -7.56 -1.87 -7.94
N LEU A 295 -7.38 -0.93 -6.98
CA LEU A 295 -6.41 0.15 -7.13
C LEU A 295 -4.96 -0.36 -7.11
N LEU A 296 -4.66 -1.35 -6.27
CA LEU A 296 -3.32 -1.92 -6.17
C LEU A 296 -3.01 -2.89 -7.32
N SER A 297 -4.00 -3.56 -7.90
CA SER A 297 -3.80 -4.35 -9.12
C SER A 297 -3.53 -3.46 -10.33
N GLU A 298 -4.28 -2.38 -10.52
CA GLU A 298 -4.02 -1.38 -11.57
C GLU A 298 -2.61 -0.77 -11.45
N LEU A 299 -2.19 -0.50 -10.21
CA LEU A 299 -0.84 -0.01 -9.93
C LEU A 299 0.23 -1.05 -10.29
N ASP A 300 0.04 -2.31 -9.89
CA ASP A 300 0.96 -3.41 -10.18
C ASP A 300 1.10 -3.64 -11.70
N GLU A 301 -0.01 -3.59 -12.44
CA GLU A 301 -0.02 -3.65 -13.90
C GLU A 301 0.73 -2.47 -14.54
N THR A 302 0.52 -1.25 -14.02
CA THR A 302 1.25 -0.06 -14.46
C THR A 302 2.76 -0.26 -14.27
N TRP A 303 3.18 -0.77 -13.11
CA TRP A 303 4.59 -1.04 -12.85
C TRP A 303 5.19 -2.14 -13.71
N LEU A 304 4.40 -3.16 -14.04
CA LEU A 304 4.80 -4.21 -14.97
C LEU A 304 4.99 -3.70 -16.41
N ALA A 305 4.19 -2.72 -16.81
CA ALA A 305 4.32 -2.10 -18.13
C ALA A 305 5.47 -1.08 -18.20
N GLU A 306 6.00 -0.61 -17.06
CA GLU A 306 7.14 0.29 -17.01
C GLU A 306 8.43 -0.46 -17.42
N SER A 307 9.11 0.02 -18.47
CA SER A 307 10.43 -0.49 -18.85
C SER A 307 11.55 -0.06 -17.91
N LYS A 308 11.31 0.96 -17.08
CA LYS A 308 12.31 1.55 -16.18
C LYS A 308 12.32 0.84 -14.83
N ARG A 309 13.50 0.37 -14.44
CA ARG A 309 13.75 -0.18 -13.10
C ARG A 309 13.52 0.88 -12.03
N TYR A 310 13.03 0.44 -10.88
CA TYR A 310 12.91 1.31 -9.72
C TYR A 310 14.28 1.59 -9.08
N ILE A 311 15.12 0.56 -8.97
CA ILE A 311 16.51 0.66 -8.48
C ILE A 311 17.51 0.07 -9.46
#